data_c175a70ba7101ee9fa1894fdea489825
#
_entry.id   c175a70ba7101ee9fa1894fdea489825
#
_cell.length_a   1.000
_cell.length_b   1.000
_cell.length_c   1.000
_cell.angle_alpha   90.00
_cell.angle_beta   90.00
_cell.angle_gamma   90.00
#
_symmetry.space_group_name_H-M   'P 1'
#
loop_
_entity.id
_entity.type
_entity.pdbx_description
1 polymer ?
#
loop_
_entity_poly.entity_id
_entity_poly.type
_entity_poly.pdbx_seq_one_letter_code
_entity_poly.pdbx_strand_id
1 'polypeptide(L)'
;MESIKYTLHQHPSTVTLPVLASNLHKEKEHVISRTSTYKPSPVMYIFIFGAWLASIIYFEPRLIQLLDFATNTAGRVVLIFFIGFINFAWLYGFYNVGVVLFALYFRKMHAKDYTAEAISKTFTFPSVALLYTTCNDFVELSAESCVQQDYPDYKVYILDDSSDQECKDRVDAFATRHKSKVIVVRRPDRVAFKAGNMNYGLTHVATTEKYFAIADADEILPENFLSKLVPVMETDPQCGFVQANHRANPDAPSMLAKSLGIGIDIHWKWYQPLRNKYGFVMFLGHGALLRRQCWEEIGGFPDIVSEDLGFAIHSREKGYHGRFIEDVMCYEDFPDTVRAFRIRHMKWTKGTCEFLAKKFTYLVKSKQISLVEKLDILFPTLNLPLTLLYLLFMVNANLFIPLLFGHTTELTFVVAGQNVHMPIITLDPRFQVIFAPDFFAITMLTFFAPVLCFILELATRPLTLMRFLGHSTALYAALSPLSSLGVVSYMATGKAVFLVTGDKKQKEPTGNNAGKKESLWKQLKKAYRDMINKSHPDQKFVQYIEIGMGITFGVACVLMFQISFFGLCLAFMLLPLMHHLAWSDRRVRMLVFLPFVFIMLGVVTAGLSVFGMQAVFFGYGFHF
;
A
#
# COMPACT_ATOMS: atom_id res chain seq x y z
N MET A 1 -48.13 -42.00 -11.37
CA MET A 1 -49.36 -41.21 -11.25
C MET A 1 -49.18 -40.31 -10.04
N GLU A 2 -49.16 -39.21 -10.27
CA GLU A 2 -49.58 -37.84 -10.02
C GLU A 2 -48.46 -36.84 -10.11
N SER A 3 -48.58 -36.05 -11.13
CA SER A 3 -47.81 -34.86 -11.40
C SER A 3 -48.30 -33.72 -10.52
N ILE A 4 -47.42 -33.07 -9.78
CA ILE A 4 -47.69 -31.77 -9.16
C ILE A 4 -47.00 -30.68 -10.01
N LYS A 5 -47.83 -29.96 -10.77
CA LYS A 5 -47.51 -28.70 -11.43
C LYS A 5 -47.35 -27.61 -10.38
N TYR A 6 -46.21 -26.95 -10.30
CA TYR A 6 -46.09 -25.66 -9.64
C TYR A 6 -46.24 -24.53 -10.65
N THR A 7 -47.29 -23.78 -10.45
CA THR A 7 -47.69 -22.58 -11.16
C THR A 7 -46.76 -21.42 -10.80
N LEU A 8 -46.25 -20.76 -11.81
CA LEU A 8 -45.59 -19.46 -11.72
C LEU A 8 -46.59 -18.41 -11.18
N HIS A 9 -46.31 -17.81 -10.04
CA HIS A 9 -46.95 -16.58 -9.64
C HIS A 9 -45.91 -15.52 -9.31
N GLN A 10 -45.90 -14.49 -10.18
CA GLN A 10 -45.73 -13.05 -9.95
C GLN A 10 -44.64 -12.56 -8.99
N HIS A 11 -43.81 -11.69 -9.53
CA HIS A 11 -42.87 -10.81 -8.86
C HIS A 11 -43.43 -10.16 -7.58
N PRO A 12 -42.65 -10.08 -6.52
CA PRO A 12 -42.77 -8.98 -5.57
C PRO A 12 -41.67 -7.94 -5.83
N SER A 13 -42.17 -6.75 -6.05
CA SER A 13 -41.56 -5.43 -6.06
C SER A 13 -40.37 -5.25 -5.11
N THR A 14 -39.34 -4.59 -5.66
CA THR A 14 -38.31 -3.74 -5.00
C THR A 14 -38.56 -3.46 -3.52
N VAL A 15 -37.87 -4.17 -2.65
CA VAL A 15 -37.66 -3.76 -1.25
C VAL A 15 -36.49 -2.80 -1.23
N THR A 16 -36.82 -1.52 -1.13
CA THR A 16 -35.87 -0.43 -1.00
C THR A 16 -35.17 -0.46 0.37
N LEU A 17 -33.87 -0.27 0.38
CA LEU A 17 -32.94 -0.16 1.51
C LEU A 17 -33.35 0.78 2.70
N PRO A 18 -34.39 1.63 2.63
CA PRO A 18 -34.79 2.46 3.78
C PRO A 18 -35.37 1.70 4.97
N VAL A 19 -35.85 0.48 4.81
CA VAL A 19 -36.56 -0.24 5.90
C VAL A 19 -35.61 -0.88 6.92
N LEU A 20 -34.40 -1.30 6.48
CA LEU A 20 -33.39 -1.82 7.44
C LEU A 20 -32.74 -0.71 8.28
N ALA A 21 -32.52 0.46 7.68
CA ALA A 21 -32.00 1.62 8.42
C ALA A 21 -33.00 2.16 9.48
N SER A 22 -34.31 2.02 9.26
CA SER A 22 -35.33 2.51 10.18
C SER A 22 -35.54 1.62 11.41
N ASN A 23 -35.33 0.32 11.29
CA ASN A 23 -35.45 -0.61 12.42
C ASN A 23 -34.20 -0.66 13.30
N LEU A 24 -33.01 -0.44 12.74
CA LEU A 24 -31.76 -0.25 13.48
C LEU A 24 -31.70 1.11 14.19
N HIS A 25 -32.54 2.08 13.79
CA HIS A 25 -32.58 3.42 14.44
C HIS A 25 -33.53 3.52 15.63
N LYS A 26 -34.39 2.53 15.88
CA LYS A 26 -35.38 2.57 16.98
C LYS A 26 -34.91 1.96 18.30
N GLU A 27 -33.81 1.23 18.35
CA GLU A 27 -33.14 0.81 19.60
C GLU A 27 -31.95 1.72 19.99
N LYS A 28 -32.05 3.01 19.74
CA LYS A 28 -31.02 4.01 20.05
C LYS A 28 -31.16 4.56 21.46
N GLU A 29 -31.30 3.75 22.48
CA GLU A 29 -31.11 4.26 23.85
C GLU A 29 -30.47 3.18 24.73
N HIS A 30 -29.19 3.13 24.70
CA HIS A 30 -28.15 2.83 25.69
C HIS A 30 -26.85 2.42 24.96
N VAL A 31 -26.33 3.31 24.12
CA VAL A 31 -24.93 3.22 23.75
C VAL A 31 -24.12 3.60 24.98
N ILE A 32 -23.76 2.60 25.79
CA ILE A 32 -22.72 2.76 26.80
C ILE A 32 -21.47 3.19 26.02
N SER A 33 -21.13 4.46 26.12
CA SER A 33 -19.85 4.97 25.63
C SER A 33 -18.75 4.26 26.41
N ARG A 34 -18.27 3.14 25.89
CA ARG A 34 -17.16 2.39 26.47
C ARG A 34 -15.91 3.24 26.31
N THR A 35 -15.40 3.78 27.40
CA THR A 35 -14.08 4.41 27.38
C THR A 35 -13.06 3.30 27.25
N SER A 36 -12.34 3.26 26.14
CA SER A 36 -11.30 2.24 25.92
C SER A 36 -10.19 2.41 26.96
N THR A 37 -9.81 1.31 27.58
CA THR A 37 -8.64 1.23 28.47
C THR A 37 -7.32 1.18 27.68
N TYR A 38 -7.37 0.90 26.38
CA TYR A 38 -6.20 0.85 25.51
C TYR A 38 -5.64 2.25 25.23
N LYS A 39 -4.38 2.47 25.61
CA LYS A 39 -3.65 3.73 25.33
C LYS A 39 -2.25 3.39 24.79
N PRO A 40 -1.97 3.68 23.52
CA PRO A 40 -0.63 3.49 22.99
C PRO A 40 0.37 4.46 23.60
N SER A 41 1.61 4.02 23.76
CA SER A 41 2.70 4.86 24.28
C SER A 41 3.10 5.92 23.26
N PRO A 42 3.20 7.20 23.62
CA PRO A 42 3.57 8.28 22.71
C PRO A 42 5.07 8.39 22.45
N VAL A 43 5.91 7.63 23.15
CA VAL A 43 7.37 7.84 23.20
C VAL A 43 8.00 7.76 21.80
N MET A 44 7.55 6.85 20.95
CA MET A 44 8.03 6.75 19.56
C MET A 44 7.76 8.04 18.78
N TYR A 45 6.56 8.58 18.87
CA TYR A 45 6.18 9.81 18.17
C TYR A 45 6.85 11.06 18.76
N ILE A 46 7.07 11.10 20.09
CA ILE A 46 7.85 12.15 20.73
C ILE A 46 9.29 12.16 20.17
N PHE A 47 9.91 10.98 20.02
CA PHE A 47 11.21 10.85 19.38
C PHE A 47 11.19 11.35 17.93
N ILE A 48 10.23 10.91 17.12
CA ILE A 48 10.10 11.26 15.69
C ILE A 48 9.99 12.79 15.53
N PHE A 49 9.02 13.40 16.23
CA PHE A 49 8.80 14.84 16.13
C PHE A 49 9.94 15.66 16.77
N GLY A 50 10.56 15.17 17.84
CA GLY A 50 11.72 15.80 18.46
C GLY A 50 12.93 15.84 17.52
N ALA A 51 13.25 14.71 16.86
CA ALA A 51 14.33 14.63 15.88
C ALA A 51 14.06 15.52 14.66
N TRP A 52 12.83 15.49 14.16
CA TRP A 52 12.40 16.34 13.05
C TRP A 52 12.49 17.83 13.38
N LEU A 53 11.97 18.26 14.52
CA LEU A 53 12.04 19.66 14.97
C LEU A 53 13.49 20.12 15.17
N ALA A 54 14.34 19.27 15.77
CA ALA A 54 15.76 19.57 15.92
C ALA A 54 16.44 19.78 14.55
N SER A 55 16.08 18.96 13.55
CA SER A 55 16.59 19.12 12.19
C SER A 55 16.13 20.43 11.54
N ILE A 56 14.86 20.80 11.70
CA ILE A 56 14.36 22.10 11.22
C ILE A 56 15.13 23.25 11.87
N ILE A 57 15.22 23.27 13.19
CA ILE A 57 15.93 24.35 13.91
C ILE A 57 17.38 24.48 13.44
N TYR A 58 18.05 23.36 13.15
CA TYR A 58 19.45 23.37 12.72
C TYR A 58 19.63 23.76 11.25
N PHE A 59 18.77 23.27 10.33
CA PHE A 59 18.97 23.46 8.90
C PHE A 59 18.16 24.62 8.28
N GLU A 60 17.01 25.00 8.84
CA GLU A 60 16.14 26.02 8.26
C GLU A 60 16.81 27.37 8.01
N PRO A 61 17.69 27.90 8.91
CA PRO A 61 18.39 29.15 8.63
C PRO A 61 19.21 29.11 7.34
N ARG A 62 19.83 27.95 7.02
CA ARG A 62 20.60 27.74 5.78
C ARG A 62 19.67 27.57 4.58
N LEU A 63 18.55 26.85 4.75
CA LEU A 63 17.58 26.61 3.68
C LEU A 63 16.88 27.90 3.24
N ILE A 64 16.54 28.78 4.19
CA ILE A 64 15.90 30.07 3.88
C ILE A 64 16.84 30.97 3.05
N GLN A 65 18.15 30.94 3.31
CA GLN A 65 19.14 31.68 2.53
C GLN A 65 19.14 31.32 1.04
N LEU A 66 18.62 30.14 0.66
CA LEU A 66 18.43 29.79 -0.75
C LEU A 66 17.51 30.77 -1.49
N LEU A 67 16.53 31.34 -0.80
CA LEU A 67 15.57 32.25 -1.42
C LEU A 67 16.22 33.55 -1.92
N ASP A 68 17.39 33.93 -1.37
CA ASP A 68 18.16 35.09 -1.79
C ASP A 68 18.79 34.90 -3.18
N PHE A 69 18.89 33.66 -3.67
CA PHE A 69 19.40 33.36 -5.01
C PHE A 69 18.34 33.51 -6.10
N ALA A 70 17.07 33.57 -5.72
CA ALA A 70 15.99 33.69 -6.67
C ALA A 70 15.83 35.12 -7.20
N THR A 71 16.25 35.35 -8.43
CA THR A 71 16.13 36.64 -9.13
C THR A 71 14.73 36.90 -9.69
N ASN A 72 13.89 35.85 -9.75
CA ASN A 72 12.54 35.94 -10.31
C ASN A 72 11.54 35.07 -9.53
N THR A 73 10.24 35.25 -9.82
CA THR A 73 9.14 34.53 -9.15
C THR A 73 9.22 33.02 -9.37
N ALA A 74 9.59 32.54 -10.55
CA ALA A 74 9.70 31.11 -10.84
C ALA A 74 10.76 30.44 -9.97
N GLY A 75 11.94 31.06 -9.85
CA GLY A 75 13.01 30.59 -8.96
C GLY A 75 12.57 30.53 -7.50
N ARG A 76 11.84 31.57 -7.02
CA ARG A 76 11.30 31.56 -5.66
C ARG A 76 10.32 30.41 -5.42
N VAL A 77 9.39 30.17 -6.34
CA VAL A 77 8.42 29.06 -6.23
C VAL A 77 9.13 27.70 -6.18
N VAL A 78 10.11 27.50 -7.05
CA VAL A 78 10.92 26.27 -7.12
C VAL A 78 11.65 26.03 -5.79
N LEU A 79 12.28 27.06 -5.21
CA LEU A 79 13.01 26.93 -3.93
C LEU A 79 12.06 26.78 -2.72
N ILE A 80 10.96 27.51 -2.66
CA ILE A 80 9.94 27.34 -1.61
C ILE A 80 9.41 25.92 -1.61
N PHE A 81 9.10 25.37 -2.80
CA PHE A 81 8.65 23.98 -2.92
C PHE A 81 9.74 22.99 -2.47
N PHE A 82 10.98 23.21 -2.85
CA PHE A 82 12.13 22.39 -2.41
C PHE A 82 12.26 22.39 -0.88
N ILE A 83 12.29 23.58 -0.26
CA ILE A 83 12.44 23.73 1.19
C ILE A 83 11.27 23.08 1.94
N GLY A 84 10.05 23.36 1.53
CA GLY A 84 8.86 22.78 2.15
C GLY A 84 8.81 21.26 2.04
N PHE A 85 9.16 20.73 0.87
CA PHE A 85 9.11 19.28 0.65
C PHE A 85 10.27 18.55 1.36
N ILE A 86 11.48 19.10 1.41
CA ILE A 86 12.61 18.45 2.09
C ILE A 86 12.35 18.32 3.60
N ASN A 87 11.79 19.36 4.23
CA ASN A 87 11.36 19.31 5.63
C ASN A 87 10.30 18.23 5.87
N PHE A 88 9.36 18.11 4.95
CA PHE A 88 8.34 17.06 4.98
C PHE A 88 8.93 15.65 4.76
N ALA A 89 9.87 15.51 3.81
CA ALA A 89 10.57 14.25 3.55
C ALA A 89 11.39 13.80 4.77
N TRP A 90 12.02 14.72 5.49
CA TRP A 90 12.70 14.41 6.75
C TRP A 90 11.74 13.88 7.82
N LEU A 91 10.52 14.43 7.93
CA LEU A 91 9.52 13.89 8.86
C LEU A 91 9.21 12.42 8.56
N TYR A 92 8.97 12.08 7.28
CA TYR A 92 8.76 10.70 6.86
C TYR A 92 10.00 9.81 7.06
N GLY A 93 11.18 10.36 6.81
CA GLY A 93 12.44 9.68 7.10
C GLY A 93 12.58 9.34 8.57
N PHE A 94 12.38 10.31 9.47
CA PHE A 94 12.42 10.08 10.92
C PHE A 94 11.32 9.14 11.42
N TYR A 95 10.14 9.14 10.79
CA TYR A 95 9.13 8.12 11.06
C TYR A 95 9.68 6.71 10.81
N ASN A 96 10.29 6.46 9.65
CA ASN A 96 10.87 5.14 9.35
C ASN A 96 12.07 4.80 10.26
N VAL A 97 12.94 5.77 10.56
CA VAL A 97 14.04 5.57 11.55
C VAL A 97 13.46 5.22 12.92
N GLY A 98 12.46 5.96 13.38
CA GLY A 98 11.75 5.70 14.64
C GLY A 98 11.18 4.30 14.68
N VAL A 99 10.45 3.89 13.63
CA VAL A 99 9.91 2.52 13.52
C VAL A 99 11.02 1.48 13.65
N VAL A 100 12.14 1.64 12.96
CA VAL A 100 13.26 0.68 13.03
C VAL A 100 13.84 0.58 14.45
N LEU A 101 14.15 1.72 15.08
CA LEU A 101 14.73 1.77 16.42
C LEU A 101 13.79 1.16 17.46
N PHE A 102 12.51 1.55 17.41
CA PHE A 102 11.51 1.04 18.35
C PHE A 102 11.13 -0.42 18.06
N ALA A 103 11.22 -0.90 16.82
CA ALA A 103 11.05 -2.32 16.51
C ALA A 103 12.16 -3.18 17.12
N LEU A 104 13.42 -2.74 17.05
CA LEU A 104 14.52 -3.44 17.70
C LEU A 104 14.34 -3.48 19.22
N TYR A 105 13.95 -2.34 19.83
CA TYR A 105 13.66 -2.27 21.26
C TYR A 105 12.48 -3.17 21.65
N PHE A 106 11.36 -3.09 20.92
CA PHE A 106 10.16 -3.89 21.17
C PHE A 106 10.45 -5.39 21.11
N ARG A 107 11.16 -5.86 20.08
CA ARG A 107 11.53 -7.26 19.94
C ARG A 107 12.35 -7.78 21.11
N LYS A 108 13.28 -6.96 21.61
CA LYS A 108 14.14 -7.33 22.72
C LYS A 108 13.37 -7.39 24.05
N MET A 109 12.43 -6.47 24.27
CA MET A 109 11.84 -6.22 25.58
C MET A 109 10.40 -6.68 25.72
N HIS A 110 9.62 -6.75 24.65
CA HIS A 110 8.17 -6.87 24.73
C HIS A 110 7.53 -7.92 23.82
N ALA A 111 8.22 -8.45 22.82
CA ALA A 111 7.60 -9.36 21.85
C ALA A 111 6.91 -10.58 22.51
N LYS A 112 7.50 -11.10 23.56
CA LYS A 112 6.96 -12.27 24.30
C LYS A 112 5.63 -11.98 25.00
N ASP A 113 5.34 -10.72 25.30
CA ASP A 113 4.10 -10.33 26.01
C ASP A 113 2.88 -10.29 25.07
N TYR A 114 3.12 -10.35 23.75
CA TYR A 114 2.10 -10.22 22.70
C TYR A 114 1.93 -11.49 21.86
N THR A 115 2.34 -12.65 22.37
CA THR A 115 2.01 -13.95 21.78
C THR A 115 0.60 -14.37 22.18
N ALA A 116 -0.03 -15.25 21.38
CA ALA A 116 -1.35 -15.78 21.70
C ALA A 116 -1.37 -16.44 23.09
N GLU A 117 -0.35 -17.24 23.42
CA GLU A 117 -0.22 -17.94 24.70
C GLU A 117 -0.07 -16.96 25.89
N ALA A 118 0.73 -15.90 25.75
CA ALA A 118 0.94 -14.92 26.81
C ALA A 118 -0.32 -14.09 27.11
N ILE A 119 -1.15 -13.81 26.11
CA ILE A 119 -2.35 -13.00 26.26
C ILE A 119 -3.55 -13.84 26.73
N SER A 120 -3.67 -15.09 26.26
CA SER A 120 -4.82 -15.96 26.50
C SER A 120 -4.93 -16.36 27.97
N LYS A 121 -6.08 -16.09 28.58
CA LYS A 121 -6.39 -16.46 29.97
C LYS A 121 -7.59 -17.40 30.12
N THR A 122 -8.31 -17.63 29.04
CA THR A 122 -9.54 -18.44 29.02
C THR A 122 -9.49 -19.44 27.87
N PHE A 123 -10.16 -20.57 28.03
CA PHE A 123 -10.23 -21.67 27.07
C PHE A 123 -11.69 -22.01 26.76
N THR A 124 -12.49 -21.02 26.43
CA THR A 124 -13.85 -21.25 25.95
C THR A 124 -13.84 -21.37 24.41
N PHE A 125 -14.76 -22.16 23.88
CA PHE A 125 -14.86 -22.43 22.44
C PHE A 125 -16.22 -21.97 21.87
N PRO A 126 -16.51 -20.67 21.85
CA PRO A 126 -17.73 -20.18 21.23
C PRO A 126 -17.73 -20.43 19.71
N SER A 127 -18.93 -20.52 19.12
CA SER A 127 -19.08 -20.74 17.68
C SER A 127 -18.46 -19.64 16.83
N VAL A 128 -17.82 -20.03 15.72
CA VAL A 128 -17.12 -19.13 14.79
C VAL A 128 -17.60 -19.34 13.35
N ALA A 129 -17.92 -18.25 12.65
CA ALA A 129 -18.11 -18.25 11.20
C ALA A 129 -16.77 -17.93 10.50
N LEU A 130 -16.21 -18.85 9.74
CA LEU A 130 -15.04 -18.58 8.92
C LEU A 130 -15.50 -18.19 7.51
N LEU A 131 -15.33 -16.93 7.16
CA LEU A 131 -15.75 -16.35 5.88
C LEU A 131 -14.58 -16.44 4.89
N TYR A 132 -14.74 -17.23 3.83
CA TYR A 132 -13.81 -17.30 2.71
C TYR A 132 -14.38 -16.47 1.55
N THR A 133 -13.66 -15.42 1.13
CA THR A 133 -14.14 -14.50 0.08
C THR A 133 -13.51 -14.82 -1.26
N THR A 134 -14.33 -15.00 -2.31
CA THR A 134 -13.85 -15.27 -3.68
C THR A 134 -14.66 -14.55 -4.75
N CYS A 135 -13.98 -14.19 -5.87
CA CYS A 135 -14.58 -13.55 -7.02
C CYS A 135 -13.78 -13.88 -8.31
N ASN A 136 -14.07 -15.02 -8.93
CA ASN A 136 -13.35 -15.59 -10.08
C ASN A 136 -11.87 -15.98 -9.78
N ASP A 137 -11.51 -16.15 -8.50
CA ASP A 137 -10.15 -16.41 -8.03
C ASP A 137 -10.08 -17.55 -7.00
N PHE A 138 -11.09 -18.43 -6.99
CA PHE A 138 -11.14 -19.56 -6.05
C PHE A 138 -9.88 -20.43 -6.09
N VAL A 139 -9.21 -20.58 -4.93
CA VAL A 139 -8.03 -21.42 -4.71
C VAL A 139 -8.39 -22.54 -3.73
N GLU A 140 -8.37 -23.77 -4.20
CA GLU A 140 -8.78 -24.93 -3.42
C GLU A 140 -7.92 -25.15 -2.18
N LEU A 141 -6.59 -24.95 -2.28
CA LEU A 141 -5.66 -25.10 -1.16
C LEU A 141 -5.98 -24.12 -0.01
N SER A 142 -6.33 -22.88 -0.36
CA SER A 142 -6.73 -21.87 0.63
C SER A 142 -8.06 -22.22 1.28
N ALA A 143 -9.06 -22.66 0.49
CA ALA A 143 -10.32 -23.11 1.03
C ALA A 143 -10.18 -24.34 1.93
N GLU A 144 -9.29 -25.28 1.58
CA GLU A 144 -8.96 -26.45 2.39
C GLU A 144 -8.37 -26.07 3.75
N SER A 145 -7.46 -25.09 3.80
CA SER A 145 -6.90 -24.57 5.05
C SER A 145 -7.97 -24.00 6.00
N CYS A 146 -9.05 -23.46 5.43
CA CYS A 146 -10.21 -23.00 6.21
C CYS A 146 -11.00 -24.16 6.82
N VAL A 147 -11.06 -25.31 6.15
CA VAL A 147 -11.78 -26.51 6.62
C VAL A 147 -10.97 -27.29 7.66
N GLN A 148 -9.64 -27.19 7.61
CA GLN A 148 -8.70 -27.95 8.46
C GLN A 148 -8.33 -27.23 9.77
N GLN A 149 -9.27 -26.49 10.37
CA GLN A 149 -9.00 -25.80 11.63
C GLN A 149 -9.12 -26.75 12.83
N ASP A 150 -8.15 -26.67 13.75
CA ASP A 150 -8.17 -27.32 15.06
C ASP A 150 -9.06 -26.53 16.04
N TYR A 151 -10.38 -26.58 15.77
CA TYR A 151 -11.38 -25.87 16.56
C TYR A 151 -12.70 -26.62 16.55
N PRO A 152 -13.38 -26.81 17.70
CA PRO A 152 -14.52 -27.73 17.78
C PRO A 152 -15.81 -27.21 17.14
N ASP A 153 -16.09 -25.89 17.23
CA ASP A 153 -17.38 -25.33 16.80
C ASP A 153 -17.19 -24.17 15.80
N TYR A 154 -17.08 -24.52 14.52
CA TYR A 154 -17.02 -23.53 13.43
C TYR A 154 -17.62 -24.07 12.15
N LYS A 155 -18.00 -23.13 11.29
CA LYS A 155 -18.43 -23.39 9.89
C LYS A 155 -17.70 -22.47 8.94
N VAL A 156 -17.44 -22.96 7.73
CA VAL A 156 -16.84 -22.19 6.63
C VAL A 156 -17.95 -21.71 5.72
N TYR A 157 -18.03 -20.40 5.49
CA TYR A 157 -18.96 -19.76 4.60
C TYR A 157 -18.19 -19.24 3.39
N ILE A 158 -18.35 -19.87 2.23
CA ILE A 158 -17.74 -19.40 0.97
C ILE A 158 -18.64 -18.32 0.40
N LEU A 159 -18.19 -17.07 0.52
CA LEU A 159 -18.86 -15.89 -0.01
C LEU A 159 -18.44 -15.69 -1.47
N ASP A 160 -19.21 -16.28 -2.40
CA ASP A 160 -18.86 -16.38 -3.81
C ASP A 160 -19.55 -15.31 -4.66
N ASP A 161 -18.77 -14.29 -5.07
CA ASP A 161 -19.19 -13.24 -6.00
C ASP A 161 -18.73 -13.53 -7.45
N SER A 162 -18.38 -14.76 -7.78
CA SER A 162 -17.89 -15.12 -9.11
C SER A 162 -18.97 -14.93 -10.19
N SER A 163 -18.56 -14.40 -11.33
CA SER A 163 -19.35 -14.32 -12.56
C SER A 163 -19.04 -15.47 -13.51
N ASP A 164 -17.85 -16.06 -13.40
CA ASP A 164 -17.39 -17.18 -14.21
C ASP A 164 -18.01 -18.50 -13.73
N GLN A 165 -18.63 -19.24 -14.67
CA GLN A 165 -19.30 -20.51 -14.35
C GLN A 165 -18.30 -21.59 -13.92
N GLU A 166 -17.12 -21.67 -14.54
CA GLU A 166 -16.08 -22.63 -14.16
C GLU A 166 -15.65 -22.44 -12.69
N CYS A 167 -15.49 -21.18 -12.25
CA CYS A 167 -15.18 -20.87 -10.86
C CYS A 167 -16.32 -21.30 -9.93
N LYS A 168 -17.57 -21.04 -10.29
CA LYS A 168 -18.75 -21.48 -9.51
C LYS A 168 -18.82 -22.99 -9.37
N ASP A 169 -18.61 -23.71 -10.47
CA ASP A 169 -18.64 -25.18 -10.49
C ASP A 169 -17.54 -25.78 -9.59
N ARG A 170 -16.36 -25.15 -9.56
CA ARG A 170 -15.26 -25.54 -8.64
C ARG A 170 -15.64 -25.31 -7.18
N VAL A 171 -16.25 -24.17 -6.85
CA VAL A 171 -16.76 -23.86 -5.51
C VAL A 171 -17.82 -24.87 -5.08
N ASP A 172 -18.79 -25.20 -5.97
CA ASP A 172 -19.87 -26.16 -5.68
C ASP A 172 -19.34 -27.59 -5.50
N ALA A 173 -18.36 -27.99 -6.31
CA ALA A 173 -17.68 -29.28 -6.17
C ALA A 173 -16.93 -29.38 -4.84
N PHE A 174 -16.22 -28.32 -4.42
CA PHE A 174 -15.56 -28.25 -3.13
C PHE A 174 -16.56 -28.35 -1.98
N ALA A 175 -17.60 -27.54 -1.97
CA ALA A 175 -18.65 -27.57 -0.95
C ALA A 175 -19.34 -28.94 -0.86
N THR A 176 -19.51 -29.62 -2.00
CA THR A 176 -20.11 -30.96 -2.04
C THR A 176 -19.24 -31.99 -1.32
N ARG A 177 -17.91 -31.88 -1.39
CA ARG A 177 -16.98 -32.75 -0.65
C ARG A 177 -16.99 -32.48 0.86
N HIS A 178 -17.25 -31.24 1.26
CA HIS A 178 -17.20 -30.78 2.67
C HIS A 178 -18.57 -30.37 3.23
N LYS A 179 -19.65 -31.07 2.85
CA LYS A 179 -21.07 -30.75 3.18
C LYS A 179 -21.36 -30.47 4.66
N SER A 180 -20.62 -31.11 5.59
CA SER A 180 -20.82 -30.94 7.01
C SER A 180 -20.28 -29.61 7.57
N LYS A 181 -19.30 -29.01 6.89
CA LYS A 181 -18.58 -27.83 7.35
C LYS A 181 -18.73 -26.60 6.46
N VAL A 182 -18.99 -26.78 5.15
CA VAL A 182 -18.96 -25.71 4.14
C VAL A 182 -20.36 -25.32 3.69
N ILE A 183 -20.64 -24.03 3.66
CA ILE A 183 -21.87 -23.41 3.14
C ILE A 183 -21.48 -22.38 2.07
N VAL A 184 -22.05 -22.50 0.86
CA VAL A 184 -21.84 -21.52 -0.21
C VAL A 184 -22.90 -20.43 -0.11
N VAL A 185 -22.45 -19.18 -0.14
CA VAL A 185 -23.31 -17.99 -0.09
C VAL A 185 -23.10 -17.19 -1.35
N ARG A 186 -24.17 -17.01 -2.13
CA ARG A 186 -24.21 -16.16 -3.33
C ARG A 186 -25.30 -15.12 -3.19
N ARG A 187 -24.94 -13.86 -3.32
CA ARG A 187 -25.89 -12.75 -3.22
C ARG A 187 -26.45 -12.36 -4.59
N PRO A 188 -27.62 -11.70 -4.64
CA PRO A 188 -28.28 -11.36 -5.90
C PRO A 188 -27.57 -10.26 -6.69
N ASP A 189 -26.84 -9.37 -6.01
CA ASP A 189 -26.10 -8.26 -6.61
C ASP A 189 -24.70 -8.10 -5.99
N ARG A 190 -23.85 -7.31 -6.62
CA ARG A 190 -22.47 -7.06 -6.17
C ARG A 190 -22.25 -5.64 -5.61
N VAL A 191 -23.27 -5.05 -5.01
CA VAL A 191 -23.17 -3.72 -4.39
C VAL A 191 -22.15 -3.75 -3.25
N ALA A 192 -21.32 -2.70 -3.15
CA ALA A 192 -20.27 -2.54 -2.14
C ALA A 192 -19.19 -3.63 -2.13
N PHE A 193 -18.97 -4.31 -3.26
CA PHE A 193 -17.86 -5.25 -3.48
C PHE A 193 -17.65 -6.25 -2.32
N LYS A 194 -16.41 -6.40 -1.81
CA LYS A 194 -16.07 -7.31 -0.71
C LYS A 194 -16.83 -6.96 0.59
N ALA A 195 -16.89 -5.68 0.95
CA ALA A 195 -17.64 -5.22 2.13
C ALA A 195 -19.11 -5.65 2.07
N GLY A 196 -19.78 -5.44 0.92
CA GLY A 196 -21.16 -5.84 0.72
C GLY A 196 -21.35 -7.36 0.77
N ASN A 197 -20.41 -8.15 0.24
CA ASN A 197 -20.45 -9.61 0.29
C ASN A 197 -20.34 -10.13 1.72
N MET A 198 -19.39 -9.61 2.50
CA MET A 198 -19.25 -9.95 3.91
C MET A 198 -20.48 -9.54 4.72
N ASN A 199 -20.97 -8.31 4.54
CA ASN A 199 -22.18 -7.84 5.21
C ASN A 199 -23.39 -8.72 4.87
N TYR A 200 -23.57 -9.12 3.61
CA TYR A 200 -24.65 -10.00 3.20
C TYR A 200 -24.56 -11.37 3.89
N GLY A 201 -23.38 -11.99 3.88
CA GLY A 201 -23.16 -13.29 4.53
C GLY A 201 -23.45 -13.26 6.02
N LEU A 202 -22.96 -12.22 6.72
CA LEU A 202 -23.13 -12.06 8.17
C LEU A 202 -24.58 -11.71 8.57
N THR A 203 -25.32 -11.01 7.70
CA THR A 203 -26.71 -10.60 8.01
C THR A 203 -27.72 -11.71 7.70
N HIS A 204 -27.49 -12.52 6.65
CA HIS A 204 -28.53 -13.42 6.15
C HIS A 204 -28.24 -14.90 6.37
N VAL A 205 -26.98 -15.29 6.54
CA VAL A 205 -26.60 -16.72 6.60
C VAL A 205 -25.84 -17.06 7.87
N ALA A 206 -24.71 -16.46 8.12
CA ALA A 206 -23.91 -16.65 9.33
C ALA A 206 -24.43 -15.70 10.42
N THR A 207 -25.52 -16.01 11.09
CA THR A 207 -26.25 -15.05 11.94
C THR A 207 -26.10 -15.29 13.44
N THR A 208 -25.61 -16.45 13.86
CA THR A 208 -25.63 -16.89 15.26
C THR A 208 -24.26 -16.98 15.93
N GLU A 209 -23.19 -17.00 15.15
CA GLU A 209 -21.85 -17.19 15.66
C GLU A 209 -21.35 -15.95 16.42
N LYS A 210 -20.72 -16.14 17.57
CA LYS A 210 -20.19 -15.07 18.43
C LYS A 210 -19.06 -14.29 17.76
N TYR A 211 -18.24 -15.00 16.99
CA TYR A 211 -17.12 -14.46 16.25
C TYR A 211 -17.20 -14.83 14.78
N PHE A 212 -16.51 -14.07 13.96
CA PHE A 212 -16.26 -14.46 12.58
C PHE A 212 -14.80 -14.17 12.19
N ALA A 213 -14.23 -15.04 11.38
CA ALA A 213 -12.91 -14.88 10.79
C ALA A 213 -13.04 -14.61 9.30
N ILE A 214 -12.03 -13.95 8.71
CA ILE A 214 -12.03 -13.62 7.28
C ILE A 214 -10.76 -14.16 6.66
N ALA A 215 -10.91 -14.91 5.56
CA ALA A 215 -9.83 -15.37 4.69
C ALA A 215 -10.09 -14.92 3.25
N ASP A 216 -9.06 -14.42 2.58
CA ASP A 216 -9.09 -14.14 1.14
C ASP A 216 -8.80 -15.41 0.32
N ALA A 217 -9.14 -15.37 -0.98
CA ALA A 217 -9.03 -16.53 -1.85
C ALA A 217 -7.61 -17.09 -1.99
N ASP A 218 -6.59 -16.26 -1.81
CA ASP A 218 -5.18 -16.59 -1.91
C ASP A 218 -4.49 -16.78 -0.54
N GLU A 219 -5.26 -16.77 0.55
CA GLU A 219 -4.73 -16.88 1.91
C GLU A 219 -4.77 -18.32 2.44
N ILE A 220 -3.68 -18.77 3.04
CA ILE A 220 -3.57 -20.07 3.70
C ILE A 220 -3.48 -19.83 5.20
N LEU A 221 -4.50 -20.28 5.93
CA LEU A 221 -4.55 -20.21 7.39
C LEU A 221 -3.81 -21.41 8.04
N PRO A 222 -3.09 -21.22 9.15
CA PRO A 222 -2.57 -22.34 9.91
C PRO A 222 -3.70 -23.09 10.62
N GLU A 223 -3.55 -24.40 10.86
CA GLU A 223 -4.56 -25.24 11.52
C GLU A 223 -4.98 -24.71 12.90
N ASN A 224 -4.05 -24.08 13.62
CA ASN A 224 -4.28 -23.52 14.95
C ASN A 224 -4.76 -22.06 14.94
N PHE A 225 -5.20 -21.52 13.80
CA PHE A 225 -5.60 -20.12 13.70
C PHE A 225 -6.75 -19.79 14.65
N LEU A 226 -7.85 -20.53 14.60
CA LEU A 226 -9.00 -20.29 15.48
C LEU A 226 -8.69 -20.62 16.94
N SER A 227 -8.04 -21.75 17.22
CA SER A 227 -7.73 -22.20 18.58
C SER A 227 -6.78 -21.25 19.33
N LYS A 228 -5.95 -20.48 18.60
CA LYS A 228 -5.09 -19.46 19.21
C LYS A 228 -5.73 -18.08 19.29
N LEU A 229 -6.50 -17.64 18.30
CA LEU A 229 -7.04 -16.28 18.29
C LEU A 229 -8.31 -16.13 19.14
N VAL A 230 -9.17 -17.15 19.23
CA VAL A 230 -10.40 -17.08 20.03
C VAL A 230 -10.12 -16.83 21.53
N PRO A 231 -9.18 -17.53 22.18
CA PRO A 231 -8.86 -17.24 23.59
C PRO A 231 -8.32 -15.82 23.83
N VAL A 232 -7.57 -15.26 22.88
CA VAL A 232 -7.14 -13.86 22.93
C VAL A 232 -8.34 -12.91 22.93
N MET A 233 -9.32 -13.16 22.05
CA MET A 233 -10.54 -12.39 21.94
C MET A 233 -11.43 -12.51 23.19
N GLU A 234 -11.54 -13.70 23.76
CA GLU A 234 -12.31 -13.96 24.99
C GLU A 234 -11.70 -13.27 26.22
N THR A 235 -10.38 -13.21 26.29
CA THR A 235 -9.67 -12.56 27.41
C THR A 235 -9.93 -11.07 27.50
N ASP A 236 -10.23 -10.42 26.36
CA ASP A 236 -10.39 -8.96 26.29
C ASP A 236 -11.74 -8.57 25.66
N PRO A 237 -12.76 -8.24 26.49
CA PRO A 237 -14.08 -7.84 25.99
C PRO A 237 -14.07 -6.58 25.13
N GLN A 238 -13.04 -5.72 25.24
CA GLN A 238 -12.88 -4.52 24.41
C GLN A 238 -12.08 -4.80 23.12
N CYS A 239 -11.60 -6.01 22.92
CA CYS A 239 -10.98 -6.39 21.66
C CYS A 239 -12.04 -6.58 20.57
N GLY A 240 -12.04 -5.71 19.57
CA GLY A 240 -12.95 -5.78 18.43
C GLY A 240 -12.50 -6.74 17.33
N PHE A 241 -11.19 -6.89 17.17
CA PHE A 241 -10.56 -7.83 16.24
C PHE A 241 -9.15 -8.24 16.68
N VAL A 242 -8.75 -9.43 16.27
CA VAL A 242 -7.39 -9.95 16.44
C VAL A 242 -6.83 -10.23 15.06
N GLN A 243 -5.76 -9.54 14.70
CA GLN A 243 -5.06 -9.67 13.41
C GLN A 243 -3.90 -10.64 13.57
N ALA A 244 -3.89 -11.72 12.78
CA ALA A 244 -2.75 -12.61 12.69
C ALA A 244 -1.61 -12.01 11.85
N ASN A 245 -0.43 -12.60 11.96
CA ASN A 245 0.74 -12.23 11.18
C ASN A 245 0.66 -12.82 9.76
N HIS A 246 1.15 -12.09 8.76
CA HIS A 246 1.16 -12.55 7.38
C HIS A 246 2.58 -12.74 6.86
N ARG A 247 2.73 -13.72 5.99
CA ARG A 247 3.98 -14.04 5.30
C ARG A 247 3.69 -14.34 3.84
N ALA A 248 4.66 -14.03 3.00
CA ALA A 248 4.61 -14.48 1.62
C ALA A 248 4.62 -16.01 1.55
N ASN A 249 3.78 -16.58 0.69
CA ASN A 249 3.73 -18.00 0.48
C ASN A 249 5.11 -18.50 -0.02
N PRO A 250 5.83 -19.36 0.73
CA PRO A 250 7.15 -19.86 0.33
C PRO A 250 7.09 -20.73 -0.93
N ASP A 251 5.94 -21.36 -1.17
CA ASP A 251 5.69 -22.27 -2.29
C ASP A 251 5.12 -21.56 -3.52
N ALA A 252 4.98 -20.22 -3.46
CA ALA A 252 4.49 -19.43 -4.59
C ALA A 252 5.23 -19.81 -5.88
N PRO A 253 4.52 -20.11 -7.00
CA PRO A 253 5.14 -20.59 -8.24
C PRO A 253 5.93 -19.48 -8.95
N SER A 254 5.58 -18.22 -8.71
CA SER A 254 6.16 -17.08 -9.42
C SER A 254 7.48 -16.61 -8.80
N MET A 255 8.50 -16.43 -9.65
CA MET A 255 9.75 -15.80 -9.24
C MET A 255 9.56 -14.32 -8.86
N LEU A 256 8.57 -13.63 -9.44
CA LEU A 256 8.22 -12.25 -9.07
C LEU A 256 7.65 -12.23 -7.65
N ALA A 257 6.67 -13.11 -7.37
CA ALA A 257 6.08 -13.25 -6.05
C ALA A 257 7.15 -13.51 -4.98
N LYS A 258 8.05 -14.47 -5.22
CA LYS A 258 9.19 -14.75 -4.31
C LYS A 258 10.13 -13.56 -4.12
N SER A 259 10.42 -12.81 -5.18
CA SER A 259 11.32 -11.65 -5.11
C SER A 259 10.73 -10.50 -4.29
N LEU A 260 9.41 -10.26 -4.42
CA LEU A 260 8.72 -9.15 -3.76
C LEU A 260 8.16 -9.56 -2.39
N GLY A 261 7.90 -10.85 -2.17
CA GLY A 261 7.40 -11.39 -0.90
C GLY A 261 8.31 -11.10 0.30
N ILE A 262 9.63 -10.99 0.06
CA ILE A 262 10.60 -10.55 1.08
C ILE A 262 10.18 -9.19 1.68
N GLY A 263 9.63 -8.29 0.85
CA GLY A 263 9.16 -6.97 1.30
C GLY A 263 7.96 -7.07 2.24
N ILE A 264 7.02 -7.97 1.94
CA ILE A 264 5.87 -8.26 2.79
C ILE A 264 6.32 -8.82 4.13
N ASP A 265 7.14 -9.87 4.13
CA ASP A 265 7.64 -10.51 5.35
C ASP A 265 8.31 -9.52 6.30
N ILE A 266 9.15 -8.63 5.74
CA ILE A 266 9.86 -7.63 6.52
C ILE A 266 8.88 -6.56 7.03
N HIS A 267 7.92 -6.12 6.21
CA HIS A 267 6.90 -5.18 6.65
C HIS A 267 6.10 -5.72 7.84
N TRP A 268 5.53 -6.93 7.74
CA TRP A 268 4.78 -7.56 8.81
C TRP A 268 5.62 -7.80 10.07
N LYS A 269 6.88 -8.17 9.90
CA LYS A 269 7.80 -8.41 11.00
C LYS A 269 8.24 -7.13 11.72
N TRP A 270 8.40 -5.99 11.03
CA TRP A 270 8.96 -4.77 11.60
C TRP A 270 7.92 -3.75 12.02
N TYR A 271 6.84 -3.58 11.27
CA TYR A 271 5.86 -2.52 11.49
C TYR A 271 4.66 -2.97 12.34
N GLN A 272 4.12 -4.15 12.10
CA GLN A 272 2.86 -4.55 12.74
C GLN A 272 2.96 -4.82 14.25
N PRO A 273 3.99 -5.54 14.78
CA PRO A 273 4.08 -5.81 16.21
C PRO A 273 4.16 -4.56 17.08
N LEU A 274 4.80 -3.50 16.58
CA LEU A 274 4.94 -2.23 17.29
C LEU A 274 3.61 -1.61 17.68
N ARG A 275 2.59 -1.79 16.84
CA ARG A 275 1.30 -1.15 16.97
C ARG A 275 0.55 -1.60 18.20
N ASN A 276 0.84 -2.80 18.71
CA ASN A 276 0.32 -3.23 20.00
C ASN A 276 0.69 -2.29 21.16
N LYS A 277 1.78 -1.57 21.07
CA LYS A 277 2.28 -0.69 22.14
C LYS A 277 2.41 0.77 21.77
N TYR A 278 2.81 1.06 20.54
CA TYR A 278 3.19 2.42 20.11
C TYR A 278 2.27 3.04 19.07
N GLY A 279 1.21 2.34 18.64
CA GLY A 279 0.38 2.82 17.56
C GLY A 279 -1.05 2.29 17.56
N PHE A 280 -1.61 2.17 16.38
CA PHE A 280 -2.95 1.70 16.09
C PHE A 280 -2.89 0.36 15.37
N VAL A 281 -3.34 -0.72 16.02
CA VAL A 281 -3.46 -2.01 15.33
C VAL A 281 -4.51 -1.89 14.24
N MET A 282 -4.11 -2.09 13.00
CA MET A 282 -5.00 -2.04 11.83
C MET A 282 -5.57 -3.42 11.57
N PHE A 283 -6.85 -3.47 11.22
CA PHE A 283 -7.43 -4.60 10.53
C PHE A 283 -7.06 -4.49 9.05
N LEU A 284 -6.52 -5.55 8.46
CA LEU A 284 -5.95 -5.55 7.13
C LEU A 284 -6.77 -6.37 6.11
N GLY A 285 -8.02 -6.62 6.45
CA GLY A 285 -9.03 -7.15 5.54
C GLY A 285 -9.17 -8.67 5.52
N HIS A 286 -8.15 -9.40 5.99
CA HIS A 286 -8.13 -10.87 6.03
C HIS A 286 -7.16 -11.38 7.10
N GLY A 287 -7.10 -12.70 7.33
CA GLY A 287 -6.27 -13.31 8.38
C GLY A 287 -6.56 -12.75 9.77
N ALA A 288 -7.81 -12.51 10.06
CA ALA A 288 -8.22 -11.92 11.33
C ALA A 288 -9.49 -12.53 11.86
N LEU A 289 -9.61 -12.54 13.20
CA LEU A 289 -10.82 -12.90 13.94
C LEU A 289 -11.49 -11.61 14.43
N LEU A 290 -12.80 -11.46 14.20
CA LEU A 290 -13.57 -10.26 14.52
C LEU A 290 -14.72 -10.61 15.48
N ARG A 291 -15.06 -9.65 16.34
CA ARG A 291 -16.20 -9.75 17.27
C ARG A 291 -17.49 -9.33 16.56
N ARG A 292 -18.49 -10.21 16.50
CA ARG A 292 -19.79 -9.91 15.90
C ARG A 292 -20.44 -8.69 16.53
N GLN A 293 -20.49 -8.61 17.86
CA GLN A 293 -21.05 -7.46 18.55
C GLN A 293 -20.41 -6.13 18.11
N CYS A 294 -19.09 -6.11 17.90
CA CYS A 294 -18.41 -4.92 17.38
C CYS A 294 -18.91 -4.56 15.97
N TRP A 295 -19.01 -5.56 15.08
CA TRP A 295 -19.52 -5.37 13.71
C TRP A 295 -20.96 -4.84 13.71
N GLU A 296 -21.83 -5.36 14.56
CA GLU A 296 -23.23 -4.93 14.71
C GLU A 296 -23.29 -3.48 15.23
N GLU A 297 -22.55 -3.16 16.29
CA GLU A 297 -22.54 -1.81 16.91
C GLU A 297 -22.01 -0.71 15.97
N ILE A 298 -21.15 -1.05 15.03
CA ILE A 298 -20.66 -0.08 14.02
C ILE A 298 -21.53 -0.02 12.75
N GLY A 299 -22.47 -0.96 12.60
CA GLY A 299 -23.37 -1.04 11.44
C GLY A 299 -22.79 -1.72 10.21
N GLY A 300 -21.84 -2.65 10.40
CA GLY A 300 -21.22 -3.42 9.33
C GLY A 300 -19.95 -2.82 8.73
N PHE A 301 -19.41 -3.48 7.71
CA PHE A 301 -18.27 -2.96 6.94
C PHE A 301 -18.70 -1.77 6.09
N PRO A 302 -17.95 -0.65 6.08
CA PRO A 302 -18.31 0.54 5.30
C PRO A 302 -18.13 0.30 3.80
N ASP A 303 -18.99 0.95 2.99
CA ASP A 303 -18.91 0.93 1.53
C ASP A 303 -17.81 1.87 1.00
N ILE A 304 -16.57 1.43 1.15
CA ILE A 304 -15.36 2.05 0.60
C ILE A 304 -14.38 0.96 0.19
N VAL A 305 -13.42 1.28 -0.68
CA VAL A 305 -12.42 0.30 -1.16
C VAL A 305 -11.49 -0.19 -0.03
N SER A 306 -11.22 0.65 0.97
CA SER A 306 -10.47 0.29 2.19
C SER A 306 -11.44 0.02 3.34
N GLU A 307 -12.33 -0.96 3.18
CA GLU A 307 -13.35 -1.34 4.15
C GLU A 307 -12.76 -1.80 5.49
N ASP A 308 -11.58 -2.40 5.42
CA ASP A 308 -10.79 -2.89 6.53
C ASP A 308 -10.34 -1.76 7.48
N LEU A 309 -9.64 -0.77 6.94
CA LEU A 309 -9.22 0.40 7.71
C LEU A 309 -10.45 1.21 8.17
N GLY A 310 -11.48 1.30 7.35
CA GLY A 310 -12.76 1.91 7.71
C GLY A 310 -13.42 1.20 8.91
N PHE A 311 -13.46 -0.12 8.91
CA PHE A 311 -13.93 -0.93 10.03
C PHE A 311 -13.11 -0.67 11.30
N ALA A 312 -11.77 -0.69 11.19
CA ALA A 312 -10.88 -0.51 12.34
C ALA A 312 -11.08 0.83 13.05
N ILE A 313 -11.21 1.95 12.30
CA ILE A 313 -11.46 3.27 12.92
C ILE A 313 -12.86 3.39 13.51
N HIS A 314 -13.89 2.78 12.92
CA HIS A 314 -15.22 2.75 13.46
C HIS A 314 -15.29 1.92 14.75
N SER A 315 -14.62 0.78 14.78
CA SER A 315 -14.48 -0.06 15.99
C SER A 315 -13.83 0.74 17.12
N ARG A 316 -12.77 1.48 16.80
CA ARG A 316 -12.07 2.31 17.78
C ARG A 316 -12.93 3.43 18.33
N GLU A 317 -13.76 4.07 17.51
CA GLU A 317 -14.71 5.09 17.92
C GLU A 317 -15.79 4.54 18.89
N LYS A 318 -16.13 3.25 18.77
CA LYS A 318 -17.03 2.55 19.70
C LYS A 318 -16.34 2.04 20.97
N GLY A 319 -15.05 2.35 21.16
CA GLY A 319 -14.25 1.96 22.32
C GLY A 319 -13.62 0.58 22.22
N TYR A 320 -13.71 -0.08 21.08
CA TYR A 320 -12.96 -1.30 20.81
C TYR A 320 -11.54 -0.98 20.36
N HIS A 321 -10.64 -1.97 20.43
CA HIS A 321 -9.30 -1.90 19.86
C HIS A 321 -8.93 -3.21 19.17
N GLY A 322 -7.93 -3.17 18.31
CA GLY A 322 -7.34 -4.34 17.68
C GLY A 322 -6.16 -4.90 18.50
N ARG A 323 -5.87 -6.19 18.30
CA ARG A 323 -4.63 -6.83 18.75
C ARG A 323 -3.94 -7.48 17.57
N PHE A 324 -2.63 -7.38 17.52
CA PHE A 324 -1.80 -8.07 16.54
C PHE A 324 -1.06 -9.24 17.22
N ILE A 325 -1.14 -10.44 16.66
CA ILE A 325 -0.54 -11.65 17.18
C ILE A 325 0.53 -12.13 16.20
N GLU A 326 1.79 -12.10 16.64
CA GLU A 326 2.94 -12.39 15.77
C GLU A 326 3.15 -13.91 15.54
N ASP A 327 2.81 -14.75 16.51
CA ASP A 327 3.07 -16.21 16.53
C ASP A 327 1.98 -17.05 15.81
N VAL A 328 0.95 -16.42 15.24
CA VAL A 328 -0.02 -17.05 14.34
C VAL A 328 0.24 -16.54 12.94
N MET A 329 0.77 -17.40 12.06
CA MET A 329 1.22 -17.01 10.72
C MET A 329 0.28 -17.52 9.64
N CYS A 330 -0.34 -16.60 8.91
CA CYS A 330 -1.05 -16.85 7.65
C CYS A 330 -0.09 -16.65 6.49
N TYR A 331 -0.28 -17.38 5.39
CA TYR A 331 0.48 -17.20 4.16
C TYR A 331 -0.40 -16.61 3.10
N GLU A 332 0.12 -15.65 2.32
CA GLU A 332 -0.59 -15.01 1.21
C GLU A 332 0.23 -15.04 -0.08
N ASP A 333 -0.45 -15.08 -1.23
CA ASP A 333 0.21 -14.99 -2.51
C ASP A 333 0.45 -13.53 -2.90
N PHE A 334 1.68 -13.25 -3.31
CA PHE A 334 2.02 -11.98 -3.95
C PHE A 334 1.63 -12.05 -5.44
N PRO A 335 1.32 -10.92 -6.11
CA PRO A 335 1.06 -10.94 -7.55
C PRO A 335 2.15 -11.66 -8.34
N ASP A 336 1.74 -12.64 -9.11
CA ASP A 336 2.61 -13.50 -9.92
C ASP A 336 3.12 -12.80 -11.19
N THR A 337 2.44 -11.75 -11.62
CA THR A 337 2.74 -10.98 -12.82
C THR A 337 2.86 -9.47 -12.52
N VAL A 338 3.66 -8.78 -13.33
CA VAL A 338 3.78 -7.31 -13.24
C VAL A 338 2.42 -6.64 -13.51
N ARG A 339 1.58 -7.23 -14.36
CA ARG A 339 0.21 -6.77 -14.61
C ARG A 339 -0.62 -6.77 -13.32
N ALA A 340 -0.69 -7.91 -12.64
CA ALA A 340 -1.45 -8.05 -11.40
C ALA A 340 -0.92 -7.11 -10.30
N PHE A 341 0.41 -6.95 -10.20
CA PHE A 341 1.06 -6.01 -9.29
C PHE A 341 0.64 -4.56 -9.55
N ARG A 342 0.61 -4.11 -10.80
CA ARG A 342 0.17 -2.75 -11.18
C ARG A 342 -1.32 -2.52 -10.88
N ILE A 343 -2.18 -3.52 -11.14
CA ILE A 343 -3.61 -3.45 -10.83
C ILE A 343 -3.83 -3.32 -9.31
N ARG A 344 -3.16 -4.16 -8.51
CA ARG A 344 -3.22 -4.09 -7.04
C ARG A 344 -2.78 -2.72 -6.53
N HIS A 345 -1.69 -2.19 -7.06
CA HIS A 345 -1.16 -0.89 -6.65
C HIS A 345 -2.11 0.26 -6.99
N MET A 346 -2.72 0.27 -8.18
CA MET A 346 -3.73 1.27 -8.55
C MET A 346 -4.97 1.20 -7.65
N LYS A 347 -5.44 -0.03 -7.31
CA LYS A 347 -6.52 -0.25 -6.36
C LYS A 347 -6.20 0.41 -5.01
N TRP A 348 -5.03 0.13 -4.46
CA TRP A 348 -4.60 0.70 -3.18
C TRP A 348 -4.45 2.22 -3.23
N THR A 349 -3.86 2.77 -4.29
CA THR A 349 -3.73 4.22 -4.45
C THR A 349 -5.08 4.93 -4.42
N LYS A 350 -6.04 4.46 -5.22
CA LYS A 350 -7.39 5.05 -5.24
C LYS A 350 -8.16 4.80 -3.94
N GLY A 351 -8.03 3.61 -3.34
CA GLY A 351 -8.65 3.27 -2.07
C GLY A 351 -8.17 4.16 -0.92
N THR A 352 -6.86 4.43 -0.83
CA THR A 352 -6.32 5.35 0.18
C THR A 352 -6.74 6.80 -0.06
N CYS A 353 -6.83 7.25 -1.32
CA CYS A 353 -7.39 8.57 -1.63
C CYS A 353 -8.86 8.66 -1.20
N GLU A 354 -9.67 7.64 -1.47
CA GLU A 354 -11.08 7.57 -1.05
C GLU A 354 -11.21 7.59 0.47
N PHE A 355 -10.41 6.78 1.17
CA PHE A 355 -10.38 6.75 2.62
C PHE A 355 -10.09 8.15 3.20
N LEU A 356 -9.05 8.81 2.73
CA LEU A 356 -8.72 10.16 3.17
C LEU A 356 -9.84 11.16 2.86
N ALA A 357 -10.39 11.13 1.65
CA ALA A 357 -11.48 12.05 1.29
C ALA A 357 -12.73 11.86 2.13
N LYS A 358 -13.12 10.61 2.42
CA LYS A 358 -14.36 10.30 3.15
C LYS A 358 -14.18 10.24 4.67
N LYS A 359 -12.98 9.86 5.18
CA LYS A 359 -12.77 9.54 6.60
C LYS A 359 -11.79 10.45 7.33
N PHE A 360 -11.03 11.31 6.65
CA PHE A 360 -10.05 12.20 7.30
C PHE A 360 -10.69 13.11 8.35
N THR A 361 -11.77 13.79 8.01
CA THR A 361 -12.47 14.68 8.94
C THR A 361 -13.03 13.92 10.15
N TYR A 362 -13.57 12.72 9.92
CA TYR A 362 -14.05 11.85 10.99
C TYR A 362 -12.90 11.45 11.92
N LEU A 363 -11.79 10.98 11.36
CA LEU A 363 -10.59 10.58 12.10
C LEU A 363 -10.05 11.74 12.97
N VAL A 364 -9.89 12.93 12.37
CA VAL A 364 -9.34 14.11 13.09
C VAL A 364 -10.25 14.56 14.22
N LYS A 365 -11.58 14.58 14.00
CA LYS A 365 -12.57 15.02 15.00
C LYS A 365 -12.85 13.99 16.09
N SER A 366 -12.52 12.73 15.90
CA SER A 366 -12.73 11.68 16.91
C SER A 366 -12.05 12.03 18.23
N LYS A 367 -12.79 11.87 19.33
CA LYS A 367 -12.26 12.00 20.70
C LYS A 367 -11.80 10.68 21.28
N GLN A 368 -12.24 9.55 20.72
CA GLN A 368 -11.89 8.21 21.17
C GLN A 368 -10.54 7.72 20.60
N ILE A 369 -10.18 8.22 19.40
CA ILE A 369 -8.91 7.90 18.76
C ILE A 369 -7.87 8.91 19.24
N SER A 370 -6.86 8.44 19.95
CA SER A 370 -5.79 9.27 20.47
C SER A 370 -4.95 9.91 19.36
N LEU A 371 -4.20 10.98 19.67
CA LEU A 371 -3.30 11.62 18.69
C LEU A 371 -2.26 10.64 18.14
N VAL A 372 -1.71 9.77 18.98
CA VAL A 372 -0.74 8.74 18.58
C VAL A 372 -1.36 7.80 17.54
N GLU A 373 -2.57 7.31 17.80
CA GLU A 373 -3.28 6.45 16.86
C GLU A 373 -3.60 7.16 15.53
N LYS A 374 -4.03 8.43 15.60
CA LYS A 374 -4.27 9.24 14.38
C LYS A 374 -3.01 9.38 13.53
N LEU A 375 -1.88 9.65 14.15
CA LEU A 375 -0.60 9.74 13.46
C LEU A 375 -0.21 8.39 12.84
N ASP A 376 -0.36 7.29 13.59
CA ASP A 376 -0.03 5.94 13.10
C ASP A 376 -0.95 5.45 11.98
N ILE A 377 -2.17 5.96 11.90
CA ILE A 377 -3.08 5.73 10.76
C ILE A 377 -2.65 6.60 9.56
N LEU A 378 -2.35 7.89 9.80
CA LEU A 378 -2.12 8.84 8.72
C LEU A 378 -0.79 8.63 8.00
N PHE A 379 0.31 8.35 8.72
CA PHE A 379 1.62 8.17 8.09
C PHE A 379 1.63 7.10 7.00
N PRO A 380 1.22 5.84 7.25
CA PRO A 380 1.20 4.84 6.19
C PRO A 380 0.12 5.10 5.13
N THR A 381 -1.04 5.66 5.52
CA THR A 381 -2.14 5.93 4.58
C THR A 381 -1.79 7.05 3.59
N LEU A 382 -1.07 8.07 4.03
CA LEU A 382 -0.64 9.17 3.15
C LEU A 382 0.45 8.76 2.16
N ASN A 383 1.16 7.67 2.38
CA ASN A 383 2.31 7.27 1.56
C ASN A 383 1.98 7.18 0.06
N LEU A 384 0.86 6.53 -0.30
CA LEU A 384 0.43 6.41 -1.71
C LEU A 384 -0.05 7.74 -2.32
N PRO A 385 -0.95 8.52 -1.69
CA PRO A 385 -1.32 9.84 -2.19
C PRO A 385 -0.16 10.81 -2.34
N LEU A 386 0.82 10.76 -1.44
CA LEU A 386 2.02 11.61 -1.49
C LEU A 386 2.98 11.28 -2.63
N THR A 387 2.81 10.15 -3.31
CA THR A 387 3.64 9.77 -4.47
C THR A 387 3.63 10.86 -5.55
N LEU A 388 2.50 11.55 -5.76
CA LEU A 388 2.41 12.68 -6.68
C LEU A 388 3.35 13.85 -6.26
N LEU A 389 3.31 14.25 -4.98
CA LEU A 389 4.19 15.31 -4.47
C LEU A 389 5.66 14.88 -4.52
N TYR A 390 5.96 13.62 -4.23
CA TYR A 390 7.30 13.08 -4.34
C TYR A 390 7.81 13.12 -5.79
N LEU A 391 6.98 12.73 -6.77
CA LEU A 391 7.34 12.84 -8.19
C LEU A 391 7.61 14.30 -8.59
N LEU A 392 6.74 15.23 -8.16
CA LEU A 392 6.95 16.66 -8.41
C LEU A 392 8.24 17.18 -7.77
N PHE A 393 8.55 16.73 -6.56
CA PHE A 393 9.82 17.08 -5.90
C PHE A 393 11.03 16.53 -6.66
N MET A 394 10.99 15.28 -7.15
CA MET A 394 12.08 14.71 -7.93
C MET A 394 12.33 15.50 -9.22
N VAL A 395 11.26 15.91 -9.90
CA VAL A 395 11.35 16.78 -11.08
C VAL A 395 11.91 18.16 -10.70
N ASN A 396 11.43 18.74 -9.60
CA ASN A 396 11.89 20.03 -9.11
C ASN A 396 13.39 20.03 -8.78
N ALA A 397 13.82 19.07 -7.96
CA ALA A 397 15.19 18.98 -7.48
C ALA A 397 16.19 18.63 -8.59
N ASN A 398 15.81 17.76 -9.54
CA ASN A 398 16.75 17.24 -10.54
C ASN A 398 16.68 17.97 -11.88
N LEU A 399 15.61 18.71 -12.18
CA LEU A 399 15.47 19.43 -13.46
C LEU A 399 15.30 20.94 -13.26
N PHE A 400 14.34 21.39 -12.44
CA PHE A 400 14.08 22.83 -12.33
C PHE A 400 15.16 23.59 -11.56
N ILE A 401 15.71 23.04 -10.47
CA ILE A 401 16.82 23.68 -9.75
C ILE A 401 18.05 23.78 -10.66
N PRO A 402 18.55 22.71 -11.31
CA PRO A 402 19.67 22.84 -12.24
C PRO A 402 19.40 23.78 -13.40
N LEU A 403 18.18 23.81 -13.94
CA LEU A 403 17.82 24.68 -15.05
C LEU A 403 17.85 26.17 -14.69
N LEU A 404 17.42 26.51 -13.47
CA LEU A 404 17.25 27.91 -13.06
C LEU A 404 18.47 28.47 -12.34
N PHE A 405 19.28 27.63 -11.68
CA PHE A 405 20.40 28.04 -10.83
C PHE A 405 21.73 27.37 -11.20
N GLY A 406 21.71 26.45 -12.15
CA GLY A 406 22.91 25.79 -12.65
C GLY A 406 23.49 26.47 -13.89
N HIS A 407 24.78 26.29 -14.09
CA HIS A 407 25.49 26.63 -15.31
C HIS A 407 26.33 25.45 -15.77
N THR A 408 26.48 25.30 -17.08
CA THR A 408 27.29 24.22 -17.64
C THR A 408 28.75 24.63 -17.61
N THR A 409 29.59 23.78 -17.04
CA THR A 409 31.04 23.87 -17.04
C THR A 409 31.64 22.62 -17.67
N GLU A 410 32.93 22.66 -18.03
CA GLU A 410 33.63 21.50 -18.56
C GLU A 410 34.60 20.96 -17.52
N LEU A 411 34.47 19.65 -17.26
CA LEU A 411 35.44 18.89 -16.52
C LEU A 411 36.37 18.19 -17.52
N THR A 412 37.69 18.49 -17.42
CA THR A 412 38.70 17.89 -18.29
C THR A 412 39.47 16.84 -17.50
N PHE A 413 39.56 15.62 -18.04
CA PHE A 413 40.36 14.55 -17.47
C PHE A 413 41.14 13.82 -18.56
N VAL A 414 42.26 13.20 -18.19
CA VAL A 414 43.13 12.50 -19.12
C VAL A 414 42.82 11.01 -19.13
N VAL A 415 42.41 10.47 -20.30
CA VAL A 415 42.24 9.04 -20.50
C VAL A 415 43.18 8.59 -21.60
N ALA A 416 44.05 7.64 -21.30
CA ALA A 416 45.04 7.12 -22.22
C ALA A 416 45.89 8.21 -22.91
N GLY A 417 46.21 9.29 -22.19
CA GLY A 417 47.02 10.41 -22.69
C GLY A 417 46.24 11.44 -23.54
N GLN A 418 44.93 11.29 -23.67
CA GLN A 418 44.06 12.26 -24.35
C GLN A 418 43.18 13.02 -23.38
N ASN A 419 43.03 14.34 -23.60
CA ASN A 419 42.07 15.14 -22.85
C ASN A 419 40.67 14.81 -23.27
N VAL A 420 39.84 14.35 -22.32
CA VAL A 420 38.42 14.15 -22.48
C VAL A 420 37.69 15.26 -21.76
N HIS A 421 36.87 15.99 -22.50
CA HIS A 421 36.05 17.07 -21.96
C HIS A 421 34.64 16.55 -21.70
N MET A 422 34.15 16.68 -20.47
CA MET A 422 32.80 16.26 -20.10
C MET A 422 32.04 17.47 -19.55
N PRO A 423 30.88 17.83 -20.15
CA PRO A 423 30.05 18.87 -19.59
C PRO A 423 29.42 18.39 -18.27
N ILE A 424 29.43 19.25 -17.28
CA ILE A 424 28.77 19.06 -15.99
C ILE A 424 27.94 20.29 -15.64
N ILE A 425 26.86 20.11 -14.86
CA ILE A 425 26.15 21.24 -14.27
C ILE A 425 26.77 21.56 -12.91
N THR A 426 27.16 22.80 -12.75
CA THR A 426 27.66 23.35 -11.50
C THR A 426 26.62 24.33 -10.95
N LEU A 427 26.21 24.15 -9.71
CA LEU A 427 25.40 25.15 -9.01
C LEU A 427 26.30 26.28 -8.47
N ASP A 428 25.71 27.45 -8.25
CA ASP A 428 26.39 28.56 -7.62
C ASP A 428 27.10 28.09 -6.30
N PRO A 429 28.36 28.44 -6.04
CA PRO A 429 29.08 28.02 -4.84
C PRO A 429 28.34 28.27 -3.52
N ARG A 430 27.46 29.26 -3.46
CA ARG A 430 26.61 29.55 -2.31
C ARG A 430 25.62 28.41 -1.99
N PHE A 431 25.21 27.59 -2.98
CA PHE A 431 24.43 26.37 -2.75
C PHE A 431 25.23 25.29 -2.02
N GLN A 432 26.57 25.31 -2.07
CA GLN A 432 27.42 24.33 -1.40
C GLN A 432 27.25 24.37 0.11
N VAL A 433 26.95 25.54 0.69
CA VAL A 433 26.70 25.70 2.15
C VAL A 433 25.53 24.82 2.61
N ILE A 434 24.56 24.56 1.71
CA ILE A 434 23.38 23.76 2.00
C ILE A 434 23.65 22.28 1.79
N PHE A 435 24.46 21.97 0.79
CA PHE A 435 24.88 20.61 0.48
C PHE A 435 26.16 20.21 1.25
N ALA A 436 26.40 20.82 2.42
CA ALA A 436 27.44 20.42 3.33
C ALA A 436 27.29 18.96 3.79
N PRO A 437 28.36 18.29 4.26
CA PRO A 437 28.32 16.87 4.64
C PRO A 437 27.22 16.52 5.65
N ASP A 438 26.90 17.44 6.57
CA ASP A 438 25.82 17.25 7.56
C ASP A 438 24.43 17.23 6.90
N PHE A 439 24.16 18.11 5.93
CA PHE A 439 22.92 18.13 5.17
C PHE A 439 22.81 16.88 4.29
N PHE A 440 23.88 16.49 3.62
CA PHE A 440 23.93 15.27 2.84
C PHE A 440 23.65 14.05 3.71
N ALA A 441 24.29 13.95 4.87
CA ALA A 441 24.12 12.82 5.79
C ALA A 441 22.66 12.65 6.26
N ILE A 442 22.02 13.75 6.71
CA ILE A 442 20.60 13.68 7.15
C ILE A 442 19.67 13.36 5.98
N THR A 443 19.93 13.94 4.81
CA THR A 443 19.12 13.67 3.62
C THR A 443 19.25 12.21 3.21
N MET A 444 20.46 11.66 3.16
CA MET A 444 20.66 10.23 2.85
C MET A 444 20.03 9.33 3.91
N LEU A 445 20.22 9.61 5.20
CA LEU A 445 19.58 8.85 6.27
C LEU A 445 18.07 8.82 6.11
N THR A 446 17.45 9.95 5.84
CA THR A 446 15.98 10.06 5.77
C THR A 446 15.42 9.48 4.47
N PHE A 447 16.10 9.65 3.34
CA PHE A 447 15.69 9.05 2.06
C PHE A 447 15.83 7.53 2.04
N PHE A 448 16.89 7.00 2.67
CA PHE A 448 17.10 5.55 2.77
C PHE A 448 16.44 4.91 4.00
N ALA A 449 15.83 5.70 4.88
CA ALA A 449 15.14 5.19 6.07
C ALA A 449 14.10 4.08 5.76
N PRO A 450 13.29 4.16 4.70
CA PRO A 450 12.34 3.09 4.36
C PRO A 450 13.00 1.73 4.06
N VAL A 451 14.27 1.71 3.67
CA VAL A 451 15.00 0.46 3.36
C VAL A 451 15.89 -0.02 4.52
N LEU A 452 15.99 0.70 5.63
CA LEU A 452 16.83 0.31 6.78
C LEU A 452 16.44 -1.05 7.37
N CYS A 453 15.14 -1.33 7.50
CA CYS A 453 14.67 -2.63 7.99
C CYS A 453 15.11 -3.78 7.07
N PHE A 454 15.12 -3.58 5.76
CA PHE A 454 15.59 -4.58 4.78
C PHE A 454 17.11 -4.77 4.89
N ILE A 455 17.86 -3.70 5.04
CA ILE A 455 19.32 -3.75 5.22
C ILE A 455 19.64 -4.54 6.50
N LEU A 456 19.01 -4.24 7.61
CA LEU A 456 19.25 -4.90 8.89
C LEU A 456 18.82 -6.38 8.86
N GLU A 457 17.69 -6.70 8.25
CA GLU A 457 17.17 -8.07 8.17
C GLU A 457 18.02 -8.96 7.25
N LEU A 458 18.52 -8.40 6.15
CA LEU A 458 19.26 -9.13 5.13
C LEU A 458 20.78 -8.89 5.19
N ALA A 459 21.29 -8.22 6.22
CA ALA A 459 22.72 -7.91 6.36
C ALA A 459 23.63 -9.14 6.24
N THR A 460 23.18 -10.30 6.77
CA THR A 460 23.90 -11.58 6.69
C THR A 460 23.80 -12.26 5.32
N ARG A 461 22.96 -11.73 4.41
CA ARG A 461 22.71 -12.29 3.07
C ARG A 461 22.86 -11.20 1.99
N PRO A 462 24.06 -10.65 1.77
CA PRO A 462 24.28 -9.46 0.94
C PRO A 462 23.82 -9.63 -0.50
N LEU A 463 23.97 -10.82 -1.11
CA LEU A 463 23.48 -11.08 -2.47
C LEU A 463 21.96 -11.05 -2.56
N THR A 464 21.27 -11.55 -1.54
CA THR A 464 19.79 -11.48 -1.45
C THR A 464 19.35 -10.04 -1.28
N LEU A 465 20.02 -9.27 -0.41
CA LEU A 465 19.76 -7.84 -0.22
C LEU A 465 19.92 -7.07 -1.52
N MET A 466 21.05 -7.21 -2.21
CA MET A 466 21.31 -6.52 -3.48
C MET A 466 20.28 -6.88 -4.54
N ARG A 467 19.94 -8.17 -4.64
CA ARG A 467 18.93 -8.64 -5.59
C ARG A 467 17.54 -8.09 -5.26
N PHE A 468 17.17 -8.09 -3.98
CA PHE A 468 15.91 -7.52 -3.52
C PHE A 468 15.86 -6.01 -3.78
N LEU A 469 16.88 -5.25 -3.38
CA LEU A 469 16.93 -3.79 -3.59
C LEU A 469 16.88 -3.44 -5.09
N GLY A 470 17.63 -4.15 -5.93
CA GLY A 470 17.63 -3.92 -7.37
C GLY A 470 16.25 -4.14 -8.01
N HIS A 471 15.59 -5.25 -7.70
CA HIS A 471 14.27 -5.57 -8.23
C HIS A 471 13.19 -4.65 -7.65
N SER A 472 13.15 -4.46 -6.33
CA SER A 472 12.12 -3.64 -5.66
C SER A 472 12.24 -2.16 -6.03
N THR A 473 13.46 -1.62 -6.15
CA THR A 473 13.66 -0.24 -6.59
C THR A 473 13.06 0.00 -7.97
N ALA A 474 13.37 -0.87 -8.94
CA ALA A 474 12.83 -0.74 -10.29
C ALA A 474 11.29 -0.88 -10.32
N LEU A 475 10.72 -1.79 -9.54
CA LEU A 475 9.28 -2.03 -9.54
C LEU A 475 8.52 -0.92 -8.80
N TYR A 476 8.93 -0.58 -7.58
CA TYR A 476 8.22 0.43 -6.78
C TYR A 476 8.48 1.87 -7.25
N ALA A 477 9.71 2.20 -7.64
CA ALA A 477 10.00 3.52 -8.21
C ALA A 477 9.24 3.74 -9.52
N ALA A 478 9.15 2.70 -10.35
CA ALA A 478 8.41 2.74 -11.60
C ALA A 478 6.90 2.92 -11.44
N LEU A 479 6.34 2.64 -10.26
CA LEU A 479 4.92 2.90 -9.97
C LEU A 479 4.61 4.39 -9.76
N SER A 480 5.59 5.26 -9.57
CA SER A 480 5.36 6.68 -9.29
C SER A 480 4.47 7.39 -10.32
N PRO A 481 4.66 7.25 -11.65
CA PRO A 481 3.74 7.82 -12.63
C PRO A 481 2.33 7.22 -12.54
N LEU A 482 2.23 5.89 -12.38
CA LEU A 482 0.95 5.19 -12.27
C LEU A 482 0.17 5.63 -11.04
N SER A 483 0.81 5.71 -9.87
CA SER A 483 0.21 6.19 -8.63
C SER A 483 -0.20 7.66 -8.74
N SER A 484 0.67 8.51 -9.31
CA SER A 484 0.36 9.92 -9.54
C SER A 484 -0.87 10.08 -10.43
N LEU A 485 -0.98 9.28 -11.49
CA LEU A 485 -2.17 9.24 -12.34
C LEU A 485 -3.42 8.77 -11.56
N GLY A 486 -3.27 7.77 -10.68
CA GLY A 486 -4.33 7.30 -9.78
C GLY A 486 -4.84 8.40 -8.85
N VAL A 487 -3.93 9.17 -8.24
CA VAL A 487 -4.26 10.31 -7.39
C VAL A 487 -5.00 11.39 -8.17
N VAL A 488 -4.46 11.83 -9.32
CA VAL A 488 -5.08 12.85 -10.19
C VAL A 488 -6.45 12.39 -10.68
N SER A 489 -6.58 11.12 -11.09
CA SER A 489 -7.84 10.52 -11.51
C SER A 489 -8.88 10.55 -10.38
N TYR A 490 -8.48 10.21 -9.15
CA TYR A 490 -9.38 10.28 -8.00
C TYR A 490 -9.78 11.72 -7.67
N MET A 491 -8.84 12.65 -7.64
CA MET A 491 -9.13 14.09 -7.41
C MET A 491 -10.12 14.65 -8.42
N ALA A 492 -10.04 14.20 -9.68
CA ALA A 492 -10.92 14.68 -10.75
C ALA A 492 -12.31 14.03 -10.77
N THR A 493 -12.44 12.78 -10.28
CA THR A 493 -13.69 12.00 -10.40
C THR A 493 -14.39 11.73 -9.07
N GLY A 494 -13.66 11.79 -7.95
CA GLY A 494 -14.15 11.38 -6.63
C GLY A 494 -14.50 9.89 -6.54
N LYS A 495 -14.07 9.05 -7.51
CA LYS A 495 -14.45 7.65 -7.60
C LYS A 495 -13.26 6.72 -7.47
N ALA A 496 -13.32 5.80 -6.51
CA ALA A 496 -12.48 4.62 -6.44
C ALA A 496 -13.31 3.41 -6.91
N VAL A 497 -12.69 2.55 -7.72
CA VAL A 497 -13.31 1.31 -8.21
C VAL A 497 -12.48 0.16 -7.68
N PHE A 498 -13.15 -0.83 -7.11
CA PHE A 498 -12.50 -2.05 -6.67
C PHE A 498 -12.05 -2.86 -7.90
N LEU A 499 -10.74 -2.99 -8.08
CA LEU A 499 -10.14 -3.75 -9.18
C LEU A 499 -9.81 -5.16 -8.66
N VAL A 500 -10.41 -6.19 -9.28
CA VAL A 500 -10.11 -7.59 -8.95
C VAL A 500 -8.76 -7.97 -9.57
N THR A 501 -7.85 -8.43 -8.76
CA THR A 501 -6.45 -8.71 -9.17
C THR A 501 -6.35 -9.93 -10.11
N GLY A 502 -7.25 -10.92 -9.94
CA GLY A 502 -7.29 -12.17 -10.71
C GLY A 502 -8.08 -12.12 -12.03
N ASP A 503 -8.71 -10.99 -12.38
CA ASP A 503 -9.53 -10.90 -13.58
C ASP A 503 -8.72 -11.14 -14.86
N LYS A 504 -8.99 -12.28 -15.51
CA LYS A 504 -8.49 -12.58 -16.86
C LYS A 504 -9.13 -11.57 -17.80
N LYS A 505 -8.33 -10.66 -18.40
CA LYS A 505 -8.66 -9.66 -19.43
C LYS A 505 -10.16 -9.37 -19.54
N GLN A 506 -10.63 -8.26 -18.98
CA GLN A 506 -11.94 -7.73 -19.36
C GLN A 506 -11.95 -7.60 -20.90
N LYS A 507 -12.84 -8.35 -21.57
CA LYS A 507 -13.11 -8.15 -23.00
C LYS A 507 -13.49 -6.69 -23.16
N GLU A 508 -12.69 -5.92 -23.91
CA GLU A 508 -13.12 -4.59 -24.35
C GLU A 508 -14.50 -4.74 -24.96
N PRO A 509 -15.48 -3.91 -24.61
CA PRO A 509 -16.72 -3.89 -25.32
C PRO A 509 -16.40 -3.53 -26.78
N THR A 510 -16.55 -4.49 -27.67
CA THR A 510 -16.46 -4.32 -29.11
C THR A 510 -17.63 -3.45 -29.57
N GLY A 511 -17.52 -2.16 -29.36
CA GLY A 511 -18.37 -1.16 -29.96
C GLY A 511 -17.90 -0.90 -31.39
N ASN A 512 -18.41 -1.64 -32.33
CA ASN A 512 -18.38 -1.30 -33.74
C ASN A 512 -19.11 0.03 -33.96
N ASN A 513 -18.41 1.12 -33.87
CA ASN A 513 -18.81 2.39 -34.46
C ASN A 513 -17.79 2.78 -35.54
N ALA A 514 -17.89 2.09 -36.66
CA ALA A 514 -17.32 2.55 -37.92
C ALA A 514 -18.14 3.74 -38.42
N GLY A 515 -17.51 4.91 -38.51
CA GLY A 515 -17.97 5.96 -39.39
C GLY A 515 -18.46 7.25 -38.73
N LYS A 516 -17.50 8.08 -38.29
CA LYS A 516 -17.47 9.56 -38.48
C LYS A 516 -16.13 10.04 -37.94
N LYS A 517 -15.30 10.67 -38.76
CA LYS A 517 -14.07 11.33 -38.28
C LYS A 517 -14.47 12.44 -37.32
N GLU A 518 -14.39 12.14 -36.01
CA GLU A 518 -14.52 13.15 -34.96
C GLU A 518 -13.31 14.09 -35.04
N SER A 519 -13.54 15.39 -34.79
CA SER A 519 -12.44 16.35 -34.75
C SER A 519 -11.40 15.94 -33.71
N LEU A 520 -10.13 16.23 -34.00
CA LEU A 520 -8.98 15.91 -33.10
C LEU A 520 -9.24 16.41 -31.67
N TRP A 521 -9.88 17.54 -31.49
CA TRP A 521 -10.24 18.14 -30.21
C TRP A 521 -11.30 17.31 -29.45
N LYS A 522 -12.29 16.75 -30.16
CA LYS A 522 -13.27 15.83 -29.56
C LYS A 522 -12.62 14.51 -29.15
N GLN A 523 -11.69 13.99 -29.97
CA GLN A 523 -10.92 12.77 -29.64
C GLN A 523 -10.03 12.98 -28.42
N LEU A 524 -9.32 14.12 -28.32
CA LEU A 524 -8.51 14.49 -27.15
C LEU A 524 -9.36 14.67 -25.90
N LYS A 525 -10.53 15.33 -25.99
CA LYS A 525 -11.45 15.53 -24.88
C LYS A 525 -12.09 14.20 -24.42
N LYS A 526 -12.36 13.28 -25.35
CA LYS A 526 -12.83 11.94 -25.06
C LYS A 526 -11.72 11.11 -24.42
N ALA A 527 -10.51 11.13 -24.97
CA ALA A 527 -9.35 10.44 -24.42
C ALA A 527 -9.01 10.96 -23.01
N TYR A 528 -9.05 12.27 -22.78
CA TYR A 528 -8.86 12.87 -21.46
C TYR A 528 -9.95 12.41 -20.47
N ARG A 529 -11.22 12.39 -20.87
CA ARG A 529 -12.34 11.91 -20.06
C ARG A 529 -12.22 10.41 -19.76
N ASP A 530 -11.84 9.62 -20.77
CA ASP A 530 -11.63 8.17 -20.62
C ASP A 530 -10.41 7.87 -19.74
N MET A 531 -9.34 8.67 -19.83
CA MET A 531 -8.19 8.62 -18.95
C MET A 531 -8.58 8.83 -17.50
N ILE A 532 -9.34 9.88 -17.21
CA ILE A 532 -9.77 10.22 -15.85
C ILE A 532 -10.73 9.17 -15.31
N ASN A 533 -11.71 8.74 -16.12
CA ASN A 533 -12.76 7.82 -15.68
C ASN A 533 -12.34 6.35 -15.62
N LYS A 534 -11.38 5.93 -16.44
CA LYS A 534 -11.03 4.52 -16.61
C LYS A 534 -9.59 4.17 -16.28
N SER A 535 -8.76 5.09 -15.74
CA SER A 535 -7.30 4.90 -15.50
C SER A 535 -6.95 3.49 -14.98
N HIS A 536 -7.14 2.48 -15.85
CA HIS A 536 -6.82 1.09 -15.60
C HIS A 536 -5.42 0.80 -16.13
N PRO A 537 -4.55 0.08 -15.42
CA PRO A 537 -3.18 -0.21 -15.86
C PRO A 537 -3.06 -0.95 -17.19
N ASP A 538 -4.10 -1.69 -17.61
CA ASP A 538 -4.14 -2.39 -18.91
C ASP A 538 -4.37 -1.45 -20.11
N GLN A 539 -4.79 -0.22 -19.88
CA GLN A 539 -5.04 0.71 -20.96
C GLN A 539 -3.72 1.17 -21.59
N LYS A 540 -3.58 1.01 -22.91
CA LYS A 540 -2.40 1.46 -23.66
C LYS A 540 -2.08 2.93 -23.42
N PHE A 541 -3.09 3.76 -23.26
CA PHE A 541 -2.92 5.18 -22.98
C PHE A 541 -2.18 5.44 -21.66
N VAL A 542 -2.50 4.70 -20.58
CA VAL A 542 -1.80 4.78 -19.29
C VAL A 542 -0.34 4.39 -19.47
N GLN A 543 -0.08 3.29 -20.18
CA GLN A 543 1.28 2.82 -20.48
C GLN A 543 2.07 3.84 -21.31
N TYR A 544 1.43 4.50 -22.29
CA TYR A 544 2.07 5.55 -23.11
C TYR A 544 2.41 6.80 -22.29
N ILE A 545 1.58 7.17 -21.29
CA ILE A 545 1.92 8.26 -20.37
C ILE A 545 3.17 7.92 -19.57
N GLU A 546 3.24 6.73 -18.97
CA GLU A 546 4.38 6.28 -18.17
C GLU A 546 5.68 6.28 -19.03
N ILE A 547 5.64 5.69 -20.22
CA ILE A 547 6.77 5.67 -21.16
C ILE A 547 7.12 7.08 -21.61
N GLY A 548 6.14 7.90 -21.97
CA GLY A 548 6.33 9.28 -22.40
C GLY A 548 6.99 10.13 -21.32
N MET A 549 6.57 10.00 -20.06
CA MET A 549 7.21 10.65 -18.93
C MET A 549 8.66 10.18 -18.77
N GLY A 550 8.89 8.86 -18.86
CA GLY A 550 10.23 8.29 -18.77
C GLY A 550 11.16 8.82 -19.86
N ILE A 551 10.69 8.91 -21.11
CA ILE A 551 11.46 9.45 -22.25
C ILE A 551 11.72 10.95 -22.04
N THR A 552 10.68 11.74 -21.77
CA THR A 552 10.80 13.20 -21.67
C THR A 552 11.74 13.61 -20.54
N PHE A 553 11.54 13.05 -19.35
CA PHE A 553 12.43 13.32 -18.22
C PHE A 553 13.81 12.69 -18.40
N GLY A 554 13.90 11.51 -19.05
CA GLY A 554 15.17 10.87 -19.36
C GLY A 554 16.05 11.71 -20.29
N VAL A 555 15.47 12.28 -21.35
CA VAL A 555 16.17 13.23 -22.24
C VAL A 555 16.61 14.47 -21.45
N ALA A 556 15.74 15.04 -20.63
CA ALA A 556 16.09 16.18 -19.77
C ALA A 556 17.24 15.82 -18.79
N CYS A 557 17.22 14.62 -18.21
CA CYS A 557 18.31 14.14 -17.35
C CYS A 557 19.65 14.04 -18.09
N VAL A 558 19.66 13.56 -19.33
CA VAL A 558 20.88 13.50 -20.13
C VAL A 558 21.39 14.93 -20.42
N LEU A 559 20.51 15.85 -20.80
CA LEU A 559 20.87 17.25 -21.07
C LEU A 559 21.35 17.99 -19.82
N MET A 560 20.84 17.59 -18.64
CA MET A 560 21.16 18.21 -17.35
C MET A 560 22.11 17.37 -16.49
N PHE A 561 22.68 16.32 -17.04
CA PHE A 561 23.64 15.43 -16.36
C PHE A 561 23.16 14.85 -15.02
N GLN A 562 21.86 14.48 -14.93
CA GLN A 562 21.22 13.98 -13.71
C GLN A 562 21.13 12.44 -13.71
N ILE A 563 22.18 11.76 -13.23
CA ILE A 563 22.30 10.30 -13.36
C ILE A 563 21.32 9.53 -12.45
N SER A 564 21.11 9.95 -11.20
CA SER A 564 20.18 9.27 -10.29
C SER A 564 18.74 9.32 -10.80
N PHE A 565 18.31 10.50 -11.25
CA PHE A 565 16.96 10.68 -11.77
C PHE A 565 16.78 9.99 -13.12
N PHE A 566 17.83 9.89 -13.93
CA PHE A 566 17.82 9.06 -15.14
C PHE A 566 17.50 7.60 -14.84
N GLY A 567 18.04 7.04 -13.74
CA GLY A 567 17.68 5.70 -13.28
C GLY A 567 16.17 5.55 -13.00
N LEU A 568 15.54 6.54 -12.38
CA LEU A 568 14.07 6.54 -12.19
C LEU A 568 13.33 6.62 -13.52
N CYS A 569 13.79 7.44 -14.46
CA CYS A 569 13.19 7.56 -15.80
C CYS A 569 13.26 6.23 -16.58
N LEU A 570 14.38 5.49 -16.45
CA LEU A 570 14.48 4.13 -16.98
C LEU A 570 13.44 3.19 -16.36
N ALA A 571 13.22 3.27 -15.04
CA ALA A 571 12.20 2.48 -14.36
C ALA A 571 10.78 2.80 -14.89
N PHE A 572 10.47 4.07 -15.14
CA PHE A 572 9.16 4.50 -15.71
C PHE A 572 8.92 3.92 -17.10
N MET A 573 9.97 3.77 -17.92
CA MET A 573 9.85 3.14 -19.24
C MET A 573 9.76 1.61 -19.15
N LEU A 574 10.52 0.98 -18.26
CA LEU A 574 10.62 -0.47 -18.18
C LEU A 574 9.35 -1.12 -17.62
N LEU A 575 8.71 -0.55 -16.62
CA LEU A 575 7.56 -1.20 -15.96
C LEU A 575 6.36 -1.44 -16.90
N PRO A 576 5.91 -0.48 -17.73
CA PRO A 576 4.88 -0.74 -18.71
C PRO A 576 5.28 -1.79 -19.76
N LEU A 577 6.55 -1.84 -20.16
CA LEU A 577 7.06 -2.86 -21.08
C LEU A 577 7.02 -4.24 -20.44
N MET A 578 7.38 -4.36 -19.15
CA MET A 578 7.32 -5.62 -18.41
C MET A 578 5.89 -6.13 -18.16
N HIS A 579 4.87 -5.30 -18.37
CA HIS A 579 3.47 -5.73 -18.34
C HIS A 579 3.19 -6.92 -19.29
N HIS A 580 3.97 -7.01 -20.38
CA HIS A 580 3.83 -8.02 -21.41
C HIS A 580 4.97 -9.03 -21.44
N LEU A 581 6.02 -8.85 -20.64
CA LEU A 581 7.21 -9.70 -20.63
C LEU A 581 7.18 -10.66 -19.43
N ALA A 582 7.72 -11.86 -19.63
CA ALA A 582 7.80 -12.85 -18.58
C ALA A 582 8.94 -12.51 -17.59
N TRP A 583 8.64 -12.37 -16.32
CA TRP A 583 9.62 -12.19 -15.23
C TRP A 583 10.57 -13.39 -15.08
N SER A 584 10.18 -14.56 -15.56
CA SER A 584 11.01 -15.77 -15.58
C SER A 584 12.24 -15.63 -16.48
N ASP A 585 12.20 -14.74 -17.50
CA ASP A 585 13.35 -14.51 -18.39
C ASP A 585 14.49 -13.81 -17.62
N ARG A 586 15.68 -14.42 -17.66
CA ARG A 586 16.89 -13.87 -17.05
C ARG A 586 17.26 -12.50 -17.62
N ARG A 587 17.06 -12.28 -18.94
CA ARG A 587 17.37 -11.00 -19.60
C ARG A 587 16.49 -9.88 -19.07
N VAL A 588 15.19 -10.15 -18.87
CA VAL A 588 14.25 -9.20 -18.27
C VAL A 588 14.70 -8.82 -16.87
N ARG A 589 15.03 -9.81 -16.03
CA ARG A 589 15.52 -9.55 -14.66
C ARG A 589 16.83 -8.76 -14.64
N MET A 590 17.73 -8.98 -15.61
CA MET A 590 18.96 -8.17 -15.72
C MET A 590 18.68 -6.73 -16.11
N LEU A 591 17.77 -6.48 -17.06
CA LEU A 591 17.37 -5.12 -17.45
C LEU A 591 16.75 -4.34 -16.30
N VAL A 592 16.02 -5.01 -15.42
CA VAL A 592 15.38 -4.41 -14.24
C VAL A 592 16.41 -3.90 -13.22
N PHE A 593 17.64 -4.37 -13.25
CA PHE A 593 18.71 -3.85 -12.40
C PHE A 593 19.27 -2.48 -12.84
N LEU A 594 19.13 -2.12 -14.11
CA LEU A 594 19.71 -0.88 -14.65
C LEU A 594 19.23 0.37 -13.88
N PRO A 595 17.93 0.57 -13.59
CA PRO A 595 17.48 1.69 -12.79
C PRO A 595 18.22 1.82 -11.45
N PHE A 596 18.34 0.71 -10.74
CA PHE A 596 19.03 0.69 -9.44
C PHE A 596 20.52 1.03 -9.59
N VAL A 597 21.19 0.51 -10.60
CA VAL A 597 22.61 0.81 -10.87
C VAL A 597 22.81 2.32 -11.10
N PHE A 598 21.98 2.95 -11.93
CA PHE A 598 22.07 4.39 -12.19
C PHE A 598 21.74 5.23 -10.96
N ILE A 599 20.72 4.86 -10.17
CA ILE A 599 20.38 5.55 -8.92
C ILE A 599 21.56 5.47 -7.96
N MET A 600 22.12 4.29 -7.74
CA MET A 600 23.25 4.10 -6.83
C MET A 600 24.51 4.79 -7.30
N LEU A 601 24.78 4.76 -8.62
CA LEU A 601 25.91 5.47 -9.19
C LEU A 601 25.82 6.98 -8.92
N GLY A 602 24.63 7.58 -9.14
CA GLY A 602 24.43 8.99 -8.84
C GLY A 602 24.51 9.33 -7.35
N VAL A 603 24.02 8.46 -6.46
CA VAL A 603 24.17 8.65 -5.00
C VAL A 603 25.62 8.56 -4.56
N VAL A 604 26.38 7.57 -5.08
CA VAL A 604 27.80 7.41 -4.74
C VAL A 604 28.61 8.60 -5.24
N THR A 605 28.37 9.06 -6.48
CA THR A 605 29.09 10.23 -7.03
C THR A 605 28.78 11.50 -6.27
N ALA A 606 27.52 11.73 -5.88
CA ALA A 606 27.14 12.85 -5.04
C ALA A 606 27.84 12.79 -3.68
N GLY A 607 27.89 11.61 -3.05
CA GLY A 607 28.59 11.41 -1.79
C GLY A 607 30.09 11.67 -1.90
N LEU A 608 30.74 11.15 -2.94
CA LEU A 608 32.17 11.40 -3.18
C LEU A 608 32.45 12.89 -3.39
N SER A 609 31.59 13.60 -4.13
CA SER A 609 31.72 15.05 -4.35
C SER A 609 31.59 15.84 -3.04
N VAL A 610 30.64 15.48 -2.16
CA VAL A 610 30.44 16.11 -0.86
C VAL A 610 31.65 15.95 0.06
N PHE A 611 32.40 14.86 -0.05
CA PHE A 611 33.59 14.59 0.74
C PHE A 611 34.91 15.05 0.05
N GLY A 612 34.81 15.93 -0.95
CA GLY A 612 35.98 16.52 -1.62
C GLY A 612 36.74 15.57 -2.55
N MET A 613 36.20 14.41 -2.85
CA MET A 613 36.76 13.51 -3.86
C MET A 613 36.22 13.91 -5.24
N GLN A 614 37.11 14.28 -6.16
CA GLN A 614 36.75 14.57 -7.54
C GLN A 614 36.22 13.28 -8.19
N ALA A 615 34.92 13.03 -8.10
CA ALA A 615 34.27 11.96 -8.82
C ALA A 615 33.74 12.50 -10.14
N VAL A 616 34.29 11.96 -11.20
CA VAL A 616 33.94 12.31 -12.57
C VAL A 616 32.70 11.55 -12.97
N PHE A 617 31.51 12.09 -12.68
CA PHE A 617 30.27 11.50 -13.21
C PHE A 617 29.12 12.49 -13.24
N PHE A 618 28.16 12.24 -14.10
CA PHE A 618 26.90 12.95 -14.26
C PHE A 618 26.19 13.21 -12.92
N GLY A 619 26.10 14.42 -12.53
CA GLY A 619 25.50 14.86 -11.29
C GLY A 619 25.93 16.29 -10.96
N TYR A 620 25.47 16.84 -9.86
CA TYR A 620 25.93 18.12 -9.40
C TYR A 620 27.45 18.02 -9.17
N GLY A 621 28.23 18.63 -10.07
CA GLY A 621 29.65 18.82 -9.88
C GLY A 621 29.85 19.93 -8.86
N PHE A 622 30.26 19.56 -7.62
CA PHE A 622 30.71 20.53 -6.66
C PHE A 622 32.24 20.65 -6.80
N HIS A 623 32.73 21.83 -7.18
CA HIS A 623 34.12 22.16 -7.04
C HIS A 623 34.32 22.69 -5.61
N PHE A 624 35.07 21.98 -4.80
CA PHE A 624 35.54 22.46 -3.51
C PHE A 624 36.84 23.19 -3.67
#